data_69bfc85d90bdef4538153b4f6ac9ea93
#
_entry.id   69bfc85d90bdef4538153b4f6ac9ea93
#
_cell.length_a   1.000
_cell.length_b   1.000
_cell.length_c   1.000
_cell.angle_alpha   90.00
_cell.angle_beta   90.00
_cell.angle_gamma   90.00
#
_symmetry.space_group_name_H-M   'P 1'
#
loop_
_entity.id
_entity.type
_entity.pdbx_description
1 polymer ?
#
loop_
_entity_poly.entity_id
_entity_poly.type
_entity_poly.pdbx_seq_one_letter_code
_entity_poly.pdbx_strand_id
1 'polypeptide(L)'
;MTAFAPEGVSIAVLVPCYNEAVTIAKVVDDFKRVLPTADIYVYDNNSTDGTGDIAREHGAIVRLETRQGKGNVVRQMIRDIDADAYLMVDGDDTYPAEAAPDLLRPLLDGTADMTVGDRLSNGTYGEENDRAFHGFGNNLVRSLIKHI
;
A
#
# COMPACT_ATOMS: atom_id res chain seq x y z
N MET A 1 -23.14 -5.38 -10.26
CA MET A 1 -21.92 -5.55 -9.47
C MET A 1 -22.19 -5.05 -8.05
N THR A 2 -22.20 -5.93 -7.11
CA THR A 2 -22.30 -5.54 -5.70
C THR A 2 -21.03 -4.76 -5.33
N ALA A 3 -21.21 -3.55 -4.80
CA ALA A 3 -20.08 -2.76 -4.29
C ALA A 3 -19.34 -3.60 -3.23
N PHE A 4 -18.00 -3.59 -3.26
CA PHE A 4 -17.18 -4.36 -2.33
C PHE A 4 -17.39 -3.91 -0.87
N ALA A 5 -17.54 -2.60 -0.65
CA ALA A 5 -17.83 -2.03 0.67
C ALA A 5 -19.32 -1.79 0.89
N PRO A 6 -19.81 -1.87 2.13
CA PRO A 6 -21.17 -1.44 2.48
C PRO A 6 -21.41 0.03 2.08
N GLU A 7 -22.66 0.36 1.79
CA GLU A 7 -23.03 1.73 1.45
C GLU A 7 -22.72 2.69 2.62
N GLY A 8 -22.05 3.79 2.31
CA GLY A 8 -21.64 4.79 3.31
C GLY A 8 -20.31 4.54 4.01
N VAL A 9 -19.63 3.42 3.72
CA VAL A 9 -18.28 3.15 4.27
C VAL A 9 -17.22 3.73 3.34
N SER A 10 -16.36 4.59 3.90
CA SER A 10 -15.22 5.19 3.21
C SER A 10 -13.96 4.34 3.35
N ILE A 11 -13.29 4.06 2.22
CA ILE A 11 -12.02 3.35 2.18
C ILE A 11 -10.97 4.26 1.60
N ALA A 12 -9.84 4.40 2.29
CA ALA A 12 -8.67 5.14 1.83
C ALA A 12 -7.49 4.18 1.58
N VAL A 13 -6.98 4.16 0.35
CA VAL A 13 -5.72 3.51 0.01
C VAL A 13 -4.59 4.52 0.18
N LEU A 14 -3.63 4.21 1.04
CA LEU A 14 -2.52 5.08 1.42
C LEU A 14 -1.23 4.59 0.79
N VAL A 15 -0.66 5.39 -0.12
CA VAL A 15 0.54 5.03 -0.88
C VAL A 15 1.64 6.05 -0.62
N PRO A 16 2.53 5.80 0.36
CA PRO A 16 3.74 6.61 0.54
C PRO A 16 4.73 6.32 -0.60
N CYS A 17 5.23 7.35 -1.27
CA CYS A 17 6.09 7.22 -2.45
C CYS A 17 7.37 8.05 -2.34
N TYR A 18 8.46 7.49 -2.87
CA TYR A 18 9.71 8.21 -3.11
C TYR A 18 10.45 7.61 -4.31
N ASN A 19 10.50 8.36 -5.44
CA ASN A 19 11.15 7.95 -6.69
C ASN A 19 10.63 6.59 -7.23
N GLU A 20 9.32 6.51 -7.46
CA GLU A 20 8.63 5.31 -7.95
C GLU A 20 7.88 5.57 -9.26
N ALA A 21 8.42 6.46 -10.13
CA ALA A 21 7.80 6.84 -11.39
C ALA A 21 7.51 5.64 -12.33
N VAL A 22 8.31 4.57 -12.23
CA VAL A 22 8.16 3.38 -13.08
C VAL A 22 6.93 2.54 -12.71
N THR A 23 6.55 2.52 -11.43
CA THR A 23 5.55 1.60 -10.88
C THR A 23 4.26 2.28 -10.44
N ILE A 24 4.31 3.55 -10.07
CA ILE A 24 3.18 4.24 -9.43
C ILE A 24 1.91 4.27 -10.28
N ALA A 25 2.04 4.41 -11.61
CA ALA A 25 0.90 4.38 -12.52
C ALA A 25 0.12 3.07 -12.40
N LYS A 26 0.83 1.95 -12.49
CA LYS A 26 0.26 0.61 -12.38
C LYS A 26 -0.39 0.39 -11.00
N VAL A 27 0.28 0.80 -9.93
CA VAL A 27 -0.25 0.68 -8.57
C VAL A 27 -1.59 1.42 -8.45
N VAL A 28 -1.66 2.67 -8.88
CA VAL A 28 -2.89 3.46 -8.85
C VAL A 28 -3.99 2.80 -9.68
N ASP A 29 -3.70 2.40 -10.90
CA ASP A 29 -4.68 1.79 -11.81
C ASP A 29 -5.21 0.45 -11.27
N ASP A 30 -4.34 -0.40 -10.71
CA ASP A 30 -4.73 -1.70 -10.15
C ASP A 30 -5.64 -1.53 -8.92
N PHE A 31 -5.30 -0.62 -8.00
CA PHE A 31 -6.15 -0.37 -6.84
C PHE A 31 -7.48 0.29 -7.22
N LYS A 32 -7.52 1.17 -8.21
CA LYS A 32 -8.79 1.72 -8.75
C LYS A 32 -9.66 0.64 -9.38
N ARG A 33 -9.06 -0.32 -10.07
CA ARG A 33 -9.77 -1.44 -10.67
C ARG A 33 -10.37 -2.38 -9.63
N VAL A 34 -9.60 -2.69 -8.57
CA VAL A 34 -10.00 -3.65 -7.53
C VAL A 34 -10.93 -3.02 -6.49
N LEU A 35 -10.69 -1.76 -6.14
CA LEU A 35 -11.47 -0.99 -5.15
C LEU A 35 -12.01 0.29 -5.79
N PRO A 36 -13.00 0.20 -6.70
CA PRO A 36 -13.45 1.35 -7.52
C PRO A 36 -14.10 2.48 -6.70
N THR A 37 -14.52 2.20 -5.47
CA THR A 37 -15.13 3.19 -4.56
C THR A 37 -14.16 3.76 -3.54
N ALA A 38 -12.91 3.29 -3.51
CA ALA A 38 -11.89 3.78 -2.58
C ALA A 38 -11.20 5.03 -3.12
N ASP A 39 -10.88 5.96 -2.22
CA ASP A 39 -9.99 7.07 -2.53
C ASP A 39 -8.53 6.62 -2.44
N ILE A 40 -7.74 6.91 -3.48
CA ILE A 40 -6.31 6.56 -3.51
C ILE A 40 -5.50 7.82 -3.25
N TYR A 41 -4.81 7.83 -2.11
CA TYR A 41 -3.94 8.92 -1.68
C TYR A 41 -2.47 8.54 -1.91
N VAL A 42 -1.80 9.30 -2.76
CA VAL A 42 -0.35 9.18 -2.97
C VAL A 42 0.33 10.35 -2.27
N TYR A 43 1.21 10.05 -1.32
CA TYR A 43 2.03 11.05 -0.65
C TYR A 43 3.45 10.97 -1.19
N ASP A 44 3.79 11.98 -1.98
CA ASP A 44 5.12 12.13 -2.57
C ASP A 44 6.09 12.73 -1.56
N ASN A 45 7.14 11.99 -1.21
CA ASN A 45 8.14 12.41 -0.25
C ASN A 45 9.40 12.95 -0.91
N ASN A 46 9.24 14.05 -1.66
CA ASN A 46 10.29 14.75 -2.41
C ASN A 46 10.88 13.93 -3.57
N SER A 47 10.06 13.22 -4.34
CA SER A 47 10.52 12.56 -5.57
C SER A 47 11.05 13.57 -6.58
N THR A 48 12.06 13.16 -7.35
CA THR A 48 12.70 13.96 -8.40
C THR A 48 12.47 13.39 -9.79
N ASP A 49 11.75 12.28 -9.89
CA ASP A 49 11.53 11.52 -11.13
C ASP A 49 10.14 11.71 -11.77
N GLY A 50 9.30 12.59 -11.18
CA GLY A 50 7.94 12.81 -11.66
C GLY A 50 6.87 11.89 -11.07
N THR A 51 7.20 11.09 -10.05
CA THR A 51 6.26 10.17 -9.37
C THR A 51 4.92 10.81 -9.05
N GLY A 52 4.92 11.99 -8.42
CA GLY A 52 3.68 12.66 -8.00
C GLY A 52 2.81 13.10 -9.18
N ASP A 53 3.40 13.57 -10.28
CA ASP A 53 2.66 13.99 -11.47
C ASP A 53 2.04 12.79 -12.17
N ILE A 54 2.79 11.70 -12.33
CA ILE A 54 2.29 10.45 -12.89
C ILE A 54 1.10 9.91 -12.07
N ALA A 55 1.22 9.88 -10.75
CA ALA A 55 0.13 9.44 -9.89
C ALA A 55 -1.14 10.28 -10.05
N ARG A 56 -0.97 11.60 -10.21
CA ARG A 56 -2.09 12.55 -10.41
C ARG A 56 -2.76 12.32 -11.76
N GLU A 57 -2.00 12.08 -12.82
CA GLU A 57 -2.52 11.77 -14.17
C GLU A 57 -3.36 10.50 -14.18
N HIS A 58 -3.00 9.51 -13.35
CA HIS A 58 -3.77 8.28 -13.14
C HIS A 58 -4.93 8.42 -12.14
N GLY A 59 -5.17 9.65 -11.64
CA GLY A 59 -6.34 10.01 -10.85
C GLY A 59 -6.22 9.70 -9.36
N ALA A 60 -5.01 9.60 -8.82
CA ALA A 60 -4.79 9.61 -7.39
C ALA A 60 -4.90 11.02 -6.80
N ILE A 61 -5.26 11.10 -5.52
CA ILE A 61 -5.19 12.34 -4.72
C ILE A 61 -3.75 12.47 -4.23
N VAL A 62 -2.98 13.38 -4.84
CA VAL A 62 -1.55 13.51 -4.56
C VAL A 62 -1.29 14.67 -3.60
N ARG A 63 -0.52 14.39 -2.55
CA ARG A 63 -0.03 15.38 -1.58
C ARG A 63 1.49 15.27 -1.43
N LEU A 64 2.13 16.36 -1.02
CA LEU A 64 3.56 16.44 -0.79
C LEU A 64 3.84 16.41 0.73
N GLU A 65 4.75 15.52 1.16
CA GLU A 65 5.35 15.57 2.50
C GLU A 65 6.84 15.93 2.37
N THR A 66 7.19 17.12 2.83
CA THR A 66 8.54 17.68 2.67
C THR A 66 9.56 17.12 3.66
N ARG A 67 9.11 16.59 4.80
CA ARG A 67 10.00 15.93 5.76
C ARG A 67 10.34 14.53 5.26
N GLN A 68 11.60 14.36 4.89
CA GLN A 68 12.06 13.10 4.33
C GLN A 68 11.90 11.93 5.31
N GLY A 69 11.40 10.81 4.82
CA GLY A 69 11.27 9.54 5.53
C GLY A 69 9.84 9.02 5.62
N LYS A 70 9.67 7.72 5.36
CA LYS A 70 8.38 7.02 5.32
C LYS A 70 7.55 7.23 6.60
N GLY A 71 8.19 7.25 7.77
CA GLY A 71 7.50 7.50 9.03
C GLY A 71 6.86 8.89 9.12
N ASN A 72 7.45 9.92 8.53
CA ASN A 72 6.86 11.26 8.44
C ASN A 72 5.64 11.24 7.52
N VAL A 73 5.77 10.59 6.37
CA VAL A 73 4.68 10.42 5.40
C VAL A 73 3.48 9.73 6.04
N VAL A 74 3.68 8.56 6.67
CA VAL A 74 2.60 7.79 7.32
C VAL A 74 1.92 8.62 8.42
N ARG A 75 2.70 9.31 9.25
CA ARG A 75 2.14 10.17 10.29
C ARG A 75 1.30 11.32 9.72
N GLN A 76 1.72 11.89 8.59
CA GLN A 76 0.98 12.95 7.92
C GLN A 76 -0.31 12.41 7.31
N MET A 77 -0.26 11.26 6.63
CA MET A 77 -1.45 10.59 6.06
C MET A 77 -2.54 10.37 7.11
N ILE A 78 -2.17 9.81 8.26
CA ILE A 78 -3.13 9.51 9.34
C ILE A 78 -3.76 10.79 9.93
N ARG A 79 -3.07 11.92 9.88
CA ARG A 79 -3.60 13.22 10.34
C ARG A 79 -4.51 13.89 9.35
N ASP A 80 -4.22 13.73 8.06
CA ASP A 80 -4.87 14.46 6.99
C ASP A 80 -6.12 13.77 6.45
N ILE A 81 -6.19 12.44 6.59
CA ILE A 81 -7.19 11.60 5.94
C ILE A 81 -8.09 11.01 7.02
N ASP A 82 -9.40 11.21 6.85
CA ASP A 82 -10.43 10.61 7.68
C ASP A 82 -11.22 9.61 6.84
N ALA A 83 -11.17 8.33 7.23
CA ALA A 83 -11.86 7.25 6.56
C ALA A 83 -12.21 6.13 7.55
N ASP A 84 -13.21 5.31 7.22
CA ASP A 84 -13.63 4.19 8.06
C ASP A 84 -12.66 3.01 8.00
N ALA A 85 -11.99 2.82 6.86
CA ALA A 85 -10.96 1.80 6.68
C ALA A 85 -9.77 2.36 5.89
N TYR A 86 -8.57 1.98 6.32
CA TYR A 86 -7.30 2.35 5.68
C TYR A 86 -6.59 1.11 5.15
N LEU A 87 -6.10 1.18 3.93
CA LEU A 87 -5.23 0.17 3.34
C LEU A 87 -3.89 0.83 2.97
N MET A 88 -2.81 0.44 3.63
CA MET A 88 -1.48 0.96 3.33
C MET A 88 -0.71 0.02 2.43
N VAL A 89 -0.18 0.54 1.33
CA VAL A 89 0.62 -0.20 0.36
C VAL A 89 1.80 0.65 -0.12
N ASP A 90 2.87 0.00 -0.56
CA ASP A 90 4.02 0.70 -1.14
C ASP A 90 3.78 1.00 -2.64
N GLY A 91 4.41 2.06 -3.15
CA GLY A 91 4.28 2.47 -4.56
C GLY A 91 5.14 1.67 -5.54
N ASP A 92 5.89 0.66 -5.06
CA ASP A 92 6.88 -0.11 -5.81
C ASP A 92 6.31 -1.36 -6.52
N ASP A 93 4.99 -1.53 -6.55
CA ASP A 93 4.28 -2.67 -7.17
C ASP A 93 4.64 -4.05 -6.57
N THR A 94 5.02 -4.09 -5.30
CA THR A 94 5.35 -5.36 -4.63
C THR A 94 4.16 -6.03 -3.92
N TYR A 95 3.01 -5.36 -3.85
CA TYR A 95 1.78 -5.86 -3.24
C TYR A 95 0.68 -6.04 -4.30
N PRO A 96 0.16 -7.28 -4.50
CA PRO A 96 -0.93 -7.51 -5.45
C PRO A 96 -2.22 -6.83 -4.96
N ALA A 97 -2.78 -5.95 -5.79
CA ALA A 97 -4.03 -5.25 -5.47
C ALA A 97 -5.20 -6.21 -5.26
N GLU A 98 -5.18 -7.37 -5.91
CA GLU A 98 -6.19 -8.43 -5.81
C GLU A 98 -6.37 -8.97 -4.39
N ALA A 99 -5.34 -8.86 -3.54
CA ALA A 99 -5.43 -9.26 -2.13
C ALA A 99 -6.17 -8.25 -1.24
N ALA A 100 -6.39 -7.03 -1.71
CA ALA A 100 -7.00 -5.95 -0.92
C ALA A 100 -8.41 -6.28 -0.40
N PRO A 101 -9.34 -6.88 -1.18
CA PRO A 101 -10.64 -7.27 -0.68
C PRO A 101 -10.58 -8.25 0.51
N ASP A 102 -9.69 -9.22 0.46
CA ASP A 102 -9.56 -10.22 1.54
C ASP A 102 -8.96 -9.60 2.81
N LEU A 103 -8.06 -8.64 2.69
CA LEU A 103 -7.51 -7.89 3.82
C LEU A 103 -8.53 -6.94 4.45
N LEU A 104 -9.38 -6.31 3.65
CA LEU A 104 -10.38 -5.35 4.14
C LEU A 104 -11.61 -6.04 4.75
N ARG A 105 -11.97 -7.23 4.29
CA ARG A 105 -13.19 -7.92 4.73
C ARG A 105 -13.32 -8.07 6.25
N PRO A 106 -12.30 -8.57 7.00
CA PRO A 106 -12.41 -8.69 8.45
C PRO A 106 -12.60 -7.36 9.18
N LEU A 107 -12.08 -6.26 8.63
CA LEU A 107 -12.30 -4.91 9.17
C LEU A 107 -13.74 -4.46 8.92
N LEU A 108 -14.24 -4.64 7.70
CA LEU A 108 -15.61 -4.24 7.32
C LEU A 108 -16.68 -5.07 8.04
N ASP A 109 -16.38 -6.33 8.35
CA ASP A 109 -17.26 -7.23 9.14
C ASP A 109 -17.16 -6.99 10.65
N GLY A 110 -16.23 -6.14 11.10
CA GLY A 110 -15.99 -5.85 12.53
C GLY A 110 -15.38 -7.01 13.31
N THR A 111 -14.77 -7.99 12.62
CA THR A 111 -14.11 -9.14 13.26
C THR A 111 -12.65 -8.91 13.59
N ALA A 112 -12.04 -7.85 13.02
CA ALA A 112 -10.68 -7.42 13.30
C ALA A 112 -10.58 -5.90 13.25
N ASP A 113 -9.68 -5.33 14.05
CA ASP A 113 -9.34 -3.91 14.01
C ASP A 113 -8.14 -3.64 13.08
N MET A 114 -7.35 -4.69 12.77
CA MET A 114 -6.18 -4.61 11.91
C MET A 114 -5.92 -5.96 11.24
N THR A 115 -5.58 -5.92 9.95
CA THR A 115 -5.13 -7.08 9.17
C THR A 115 -3.77 -6.80 8.55
N VAL A 116 -2.94 -7.81 8.41
CA VAL A 116 -1.61 -7.71 7.81
C VAL A 116 -1.42 -8.81 6.77
N GLY A 117 -1.13 -8.41 5.53
CA GLY A 117 -0.77 -9.35 4.47
C GLY A 117 0.63 -9.92 4.70
N ASP A 118 0.73 -11.24 4.82
CA ASP A 118 2.01 -11.94 4.93
C ASP A 118 2.41 -12.56 3.59
N ARG A 119 3.26 -11.87 2.85
CA ARG A 119 3.81 -12.35 1.57
C ARG A 119 5.04 -13.29 1.73
N LEU A 120 5.57 -13.45 2.94
CA LEU A 120 6.76 -14.25 3.18
C LEU A 120 6.44 -15.72 3.49
N SER A 121 5.26 -16.01 4.05
CA SER A 121 4.89 -17.35 4.46
C SER A 121 4.54 -18.29 3.30
N ASN A 122 4.10 -17.74 2.16
CA ASN A 122 3.63 -18.51 1.00
C ASN A 122 4.74 -18.85 -0.03
N GLY A 123 6.00 -18.49 0.25
CA GLY A 123 7.13 -18.77 -0.67
C GLY A 123 7.19 -17.91 -1.94
N THR A 124 6.13 -17.15 -2.26
CA THR A 124 6.03 -16.29 -3.45
C THR A 124 7.09 -15.19 -3.49
N TYR A 125 7.62 -14.77 -2.35
CA TYR A 125 8.64 -13.74 -2.28
C TYR A 125 9.95 -14.11 -2.99
N GLY A 126 10.28 -15.40 -3.05
CA GLY A 126 11.48 -15.91 -3.72
C GLY A 126 11.35 -15.97 -5.24
N GLU A 127 10.13 -16.06 -5.76
CA GLU A 127 9.86 -16.16 -7.21
C GLU A 127 9.74 -14.78 -7.89
N GLU A 128 9.30 -13.76 -7.15
CA GLU A 128 9.06 -12.40 -7.69
C GLU A 128 10.26 -11.44 -7.54
N ASN A 129 11.25 -11.77 -6.70
CA ASN A 129 12.39 -10.90 -6.44
C ASN A 129 13.72 -11.51 -6.86
N ASP A 130 14.23 -11.09 -8.00
CA ASP A 130 15.60 -11.37 -8.50
C ASP A 130 16.72 -10.74 -7.65
N ARG A 131 16.39 -10.08 -6.54
CA ARG A 131 17.36 -9.51 -5.60
C ARG A 131 17.73 -10.54 -4.52
N ALA A 132 18.68 -11.40 -4.83
CA ALA A 132 19.16 -12.51 -3.98
C ALA A 132 19.50 -12.11 -2.51
N PHE A 133 19.86 -10.85 -2.27
CA PHE A 133 20.23 -10.38 -0.93
C PHE A 133 19.05 -10.03 -0.01
N HIS A 134 17.89 -9.63 -0.56
CA HIS A 134 16.71 -9.30 0.26
C HIS A 134 16.05 -10.55 0.86
N GLY A 135 15.98 -11.65 0.10
CA GLY A 135 15.46 -12.92 0.60
C GLY A 135 16.31 -13.53 1.71
N PHE A 136 17.64 -13.41 1.59
CA PHE A 136 18.57 -13.91 2.59
C PHE A 136 18.47 -13.15 3.93
N GLY A 137 18.41 -11.81 3.88
CA GLY A 137 18.28 -10.97 5.08
C GLY A 137 16.97 -11.24 5.84
N ASN A 138 15.84 -11.32 5.13
CA ASN A 138 14.54 -11.60 5.73
C ASN A 138 14.47 -13.00 6.36
N ASN A 139 15.03 -14.02 5.70
CA ASN A 139 15.07 -15.38 6.24
C ASN A 139 15.99 -15.49 7.46
N LEU A 140 17.10 -14.74 7.48
CA LEU A 140 18.01 -14.70 8.63
C LEU A 140 17.32 -14.07 9.85
N VAL A 141 16.64 -12.93 9.68
CA VAL A 141 15.89 -12.25 10.75
C VAL A 141 14.77 -13.16 11.29
N ARG A 142 14.00 -13.81 10.42
CA ARG A 142 12.95 -14.77 10.85
C ARG A 142 13.54 -15.95 11.64
N SER A 143 14.70 -16.46 11.22
CA SER A 143 15.39 -17.54 11.93
C SER A 143 15.86 -17.10 13.31
N LEU A 144 16.37 -15.89 13.45
CA LEU A 144 16.81 -15.32 14.74
C LEU A 144 15.63 -15.10 15.70
N ILE A 145 14.49 -14.62 15.21
CA ILE A 145 13.28 -14.37 16.03
C ILE A 145 12.67 -15.69 16.53
N LYS A 146 12.78 -16.80 15.78
CA LYS A 146 12.27 -18.11 16.20
C LYS A 146 13.09 -18.78 17.31
N HIS A 147 14.28 -18.26 17.63
CA HIS A 147 15.21 -18.83 18.60
C HIS A 147 15.36 -17.97 19.88
N ILE A 148 14.57 -16.89 20.00
CA ILE A 148 14.42 -16.07 21.20
C ILE A 148 13.09 -16.40 21.87
#